data_1fc190e696e2aeea22e1edada1f311a5
#
_entry.id   1fc190e696e2aeea22e1edada1f311a5
#
_cell.length_a   1.000
_cell.length_b   1.000
_cell.length_c   1.000
_cell.angle_alpha   90.00
_cell.angle_beta   90.00
_cell.angle_gamma   90.00
#
_symmetry.space_group_name_H-M   'P 1'
#
loop_
_entity.id
_entity.type
_entity.pdbx_description
1 polymer ?
#
loop_
_entity_poly.entity_id
_entity_poly.type
_entity_poly.pdbx_seq_one_letter_code
_entity_poly.pdbx_strand_id
1 'polypeptide(L)'
;MKKIRKFRIKSFSNLTGKLTLIAFNKQFPIKVKRIFFLYGKKNKTRGEHAHKKCSQFFIPIYGKVILNIKTPNTIKKIMLNHLSKTAVLVPAKYWCGVKFISKNSILMVACDQYYDFNDYLETFDEYKKYLKKL
;
A
#
# COMPACT_ATOMS: atom_id res chain seq x y z
N MET A 1 -3.27 16.27 6.31
CA MET A 1 -2.56 15.09 5.78
C MET A 1 -2.53 15.12 4.25
N LYS A 2 -1.47 14.55 3.66
CA LYS A 2 -1.39 14.42 2.21
C LYS A 2 -2.47 13.48 1.70
N LYS A 3 -2.87 13.65 0.44
CA LYS A 3 -3.97 12.87 -0.14
C LYS A 3 -3.52 11.48 -0.61
N ILE A 4 -4.38 10.50 -0.43
CA ILE A 4 -4.26 9.20 -1.08
C ILE A 4 -4.45 9.41 -2.58
N ARG A 5 -3.57 8.82 -3.41
CA ARG A 5 -3.62 9.00 -4.86
C ARG A 5 -3.53 7.67 -5.59
N LYS A 6 -4.27 7.56 -6.69
CA LYS A 6 -4.23 6.40 -7.58
C LYS A 6 -3.34 6.68 -8.78
N PHE A 7 -2.63 5.64 -9.24
CA PHE A 7 -1.73 5.72 -10.38
C PHE A 7 -1.97 4.54 -11.32
N ARG A 8 -1.72 4.75 -12.60
CA ARG A 8 -1.81 3.70 -13.60
C ARG A 8 -0.44 3.03 -13.75
N ILE A 9 -0.45 1.69 -13.81
CA ILE A 9 0.74 0.88 -14.02
C ILE A 9 0.81 0.48 -15.49
N LYS A 10 1.99 0.57 -16.10
CA LYS A 10 2.21 0.12 -17.47
C LYS A 10 2.37 -1.40 -17.51
N SER A 11 1.64 -2.04 -18.39
CA SER A 11 1.66 -3.48 -18.54
C SER A 11 1.52 -3.83 -20.02
N PHE A 12 2.29 -4.83 -20.45
CA PHE A 12 2.35 -5.27 -21.84
C PHE A 12 2.12 -6.76 -21.90
N SER A 13 1.20 -7.19 -22.74
CA SER A 13 0.85 -8.60 -22.90
C SER A 13 1.05 -9.05 -24.35
N ASN A 14 1.48 -10.28 -24.53
CA ASN A 14 1.57 -10.94 -25.84
C ASN A 14 1.32 -12.44 -25.67
N LEU A 15 1.57 -13.24 -26.71
CA LEU A 15 1.35 -14.68 -26.70
C LEU A 15 2.23 -15.41 -25.69
N THR A 16 3.38 -14.84 -25.32
CA THR A 16 4.32 -15.49 -24.41
C THR A 16 4.10 -15.09 -22.95
N GLY A 17 3.24 -14.11 -22.67
CA GLY A 17 2.95 -13.69 -21.30
C GLY A 17 2.75 -12.20 -21.14
N LYS A 18 2.98 -11.73 -19.93
CA LYS A 18 2.72 -10.35 -19.51
C LYS A 18 3.95 -9.77 -18.79
N LEU A 19 4.25 -8.50 -19.09
CA LEU A 19 5.29 -7.74 -18.41
C LEU A 19 4.64 -6.53 -17.72
N THR A 20 4.91 -6.34 -16.43
CA THR A 20 4.50 -5.16 -15.68
C THR A 20 5.73 -4.32 -15.39
N LEU A 21 5.69 -3.05 -15.81
CA LEU A 21 6.83 -2.15 -15.68
C LEU A 21 6.63 -1.19 -14.51
N ILE A 22 7.63 -1.15 -13.63
CA ILE A 22 7.66 -0.22 -12.50
C ILE A 22 9.02 0.48 -12.57
N ALA A 23 9.01 1.78 -12.88
CA ALA A 23 10.24 2.56 -13.02
C ALA A 23 10.33 3.60 -11.89
N PHE A 24 11.45 3.60 -11.17
CA PHE A 24 11.70 4.57 -10.12
C PHE A 24 12.39 5.81 -10.72
N ASN A 25 11.67 6.47 -11.61
CA ASN A 25 12.13 7.69 -12.27
C ASN A 25 11.54 8.95 -11.59
N LYS A 26 11.70 10.10 -12.22
CA LYS A 26 11.21 11.37 -11.67
C LYS A 26 9.70 11.43 -11.52
N GLN A 27 8.95 10.63 -12.30
CA GLN A 27 7.49 10.60 -12.22
C GLN A 27 6.99 9.66 -11.13
N PHE A 28 7.85 8.79 -10.61
CA PHE A 28 7.43 7.90 -9.50
C PHE A 28 7.13 8.76 -8.26
N PRO A 29 5.99 8.52 -7.57
CA PRO A 29 5.48 9.48 -6.58
C PRO A 29 6.29 9.57 -5.29
N ILE A 30 7.19 8.63 -5.03
CA ILE A 30 8.04 8.65 -3.84
C ILE A 30 9.47 8.26 -4.20
N LYS A 31 10.42 8.65 -3.35
CA LYS A 31 11.79 8.19 -3.47
C LYS A 31 11.93 6.86 -2.72
N VAL A 32 11.98 5.77 -3.48
CA VAL A 32 11.96 4.42 -2.91
C VAL A 32 13.27 4.12 -2.19
N LYS A 33 13.16 3.66 -0.94
CA LYS A 33 14.28 3.21 -0.11
C LYS A 33 14.23 1.74 0.22
N ARG A 34 13.03 1.13 0.18
CA ARG A 34 12.88 -0.32 0.35
C ARG A 34 11.63 -0.80 -0.36
N ILE A 35 11.63 -2.07 -0.69
CA ILE A 35 10.50 -2.77 -1.31
C ILE A 35 10.29 -4.04 -0.51
N PHE A 36 9.03 -4.41 -0.31
CA PHE A 36 8.70 -5.72 0.19
C PHE A 36 7.49 -6.29 -0.54
N PHE A 37 7.32 -7.61 -0.45
CA PHE A 37 6.20 -8.31 -1.05
C PHE A 37 5.39 -8.99 0.05
N LEU A 38 4.06 -8.87 -0.06
CA LEU A 38 3.15 -9.59 0.79
C LEU A 38 2.55 -10.75 -0.01
N TYR A 39 2.68 -11.95 0.53
CA TYR A 39 2.10 -13.17 -0.02
C TYR A 39 0.93 -13.53 0.88
N GLY A 40 -0.28 -13.21 0.45
CA GLY A 40 -1.43 -13.26 1.32
C GLY A 40 -2.21 -14.56 1.27
N LYS A 41 -2.76 -14.94 2.42
CA LYS A 41 -3.72 -16.04 2.51
C LYS A 41 -5.13 -15.48 2.36
N LYS A 42 -5.96 -16.17 1.57
CA LYS A 42 -7.34 -15.76 1.28
C LYS A 42 -8.10 -15.43 2.57
N ASN A 43 -8.79 -14.30 2.56
CA ASN A 43 -9.62 -13.76 3.65
C ASN A 43 -8.85 -13.35 4.91
N LYS A 44 -7.52 -13.32 4.86
CA LYS A 44 -6.69 -12.84 5.97
C LYS A 44 -6.28 -11.39 5.75
N THR A 45 -6.00 -10.69 6.84
CA THR A 45 -5.56 -9.30 6.82
C THR A 45 -4.16 -9.18 7.41
N ARG A 46 -3.32 -8.38 6.78
CA ARG A 46 -2.00 -8.00 7.29
C ARG A 46 -1.93 -6.48 7.42
N GLY A 47 -0.93 -6.01 8.15
CA GLY A 47 -0.76 -4.60 8.43
C GLY A 47 -1.57 -4.19 9.63
N GLU A 48 -2.55 -3.31 9.45
CA GLU A 48 -3.34 -2.73 10.53
C GLU A 48 -2.47 -1.91 11.49
N HIS A 49 -1.75 -0.97 10.90
CA HIS A 49 -0.92 -0.01 11.61
C HIS A 49 -0.85 1.28 10.81
N ALA A 50 -0.25 2.29 11.38
CA ALA A 50 0.06 3.54 10.68
C ALA A 50 1.56 3.81 10.77
N HIS A 51 2.04 4.67 9.89
CA HIS A 51 3.42 5.15 9.89
C HIS A 51 3.44 6.64 10.20
N LYS A 52 4.41 7.06 10.98
CA LYS A 52 4.61 8.48 11.29
C LYS A 52 5.21 9.23 10.10
N LYS A 53 6.14 8.59 9.39
CA LYS A 53 6.92 9.21 8.31
C LYS A 53 6.83 8.46 6.97
N CYS A 54 6.72 7.14 7.00
CA CYS A 54 6.79 6.33 5.79
C CYS A 54 5.51 6.44 4.97
N SER A 55 5.67 6.81 3.70
CA SER A 55 4.62 6.68 2.69
C SER A 55 4.82 5.36 1.95
N GLN A 56 3.72 4.72 1.55
CA GLN A 56 3.74 3.41 0.92
C GLN A 56 2.99 3.44 -0.40
N PHE A 57 3.60 2.83 -1.41
CA PHE A 57 3.02 2.70 -2.75
C PHE A 57 2.68 1.24 -2.97
N PHE A 58 1.38 0.94 -3.05
CA PHE A 58 0.85 -0.42 -3.14
C PHE A 58 0.58 -0.79 -4.59
N ILE A 59 1.20 -1.87 -5.05
CA ILE A 59 1.12 -2.33 -6.44
C ILE A 59 0.66 -3.79 -6.44
N PRO A 60 -0.55 -4.09 -6.98
CA PRO A 60 -1.01 -5.47 -7.05
C PRO A 60 -0.25 -6.21 -8.15
N ILE A 61 0.44 -7.28 -7.77
CA ILE A 61 1.21 -8.11 -8.70
C ILE A 61 0.37 -9.27 -9.20
N TYR A 62 -0.38 -9.91 -8.29
CA TYR A 62 -1.27 -11.00 -8.62
C TYR A 62 -2.46 -11.02 -7.66
N GLY A 63 -3.65 -11.31 -8.19
CA GLY A 63 -4.84 -11.46 -7.37
C GLY A 63 -5.49 -10.14 -7.01
N LYS A 64 -6.30 -10.18 -5.97
CA LYS A 64 -7.17 -9.10 -5.54
C LYS A 64 -7.01 -8.85 -4.05
N VAL A 65 -6.80 -7.60 -3.67
CA VAL A 65 -6.72 -7.18 -2.27
C VAL A 65 -7.59 -5.95 -2.04
N ILE A 66 -7.99 -5.72 -0.79
CA ILE A 66 -8.66 -4.49 -0.37
C ILE A 66 -7.76 -3.79 0.63
N LEU A 67 -7.42 -2.53 0.34
CA LEU A 67 -6.79 -1.64 1.30
C LEU A 67 -7.88 -1.02 2.16
N ASN A 68 -7.82 -1.24 3.47
CA ASN A 68 -8.68 -0.59 4.44
C ASN A 68 -7.89 0.57 5.05
N ILE A 69 -8.24 1.79 4.66
CA ILE A 69 -7.51 2.99 5.06
C ILE A 69 -8.39 3.81 5.98
N LYS A 70 -7.87 4.13 7.16
CA LYS A 70 -8.67 4.82 8.20
C LYS A 70 -7.95 6.04 8.71
N THR A 71 -8.74 7.03 9.08
CA THR A 71 -8.36 8.09 10.01
C THR A 71 -9.32 8.01 11.21
N PRO A 72 -9.15 8.80 12.27
CA PRO A 72 -10.11 8.79 13.37
C PRO A 72 -11.56 9.06 12.95
N ASN A 73 -11.75 9.76 11.82
CA ASN A 73 -13.08 10.21 11.40
C ASN A 73 -13.55 9.59 10.08
N THR A 74 -12.71 8.82 9.38
CA THR A 74 -13.03 8.31 8.04
C THR A 74 -12.60 6.86 7.87
N ILE A 75 -13.28 6.17 6.97
CA ILE A 75 -12.91 4.82 6.51
C ILE A 75 -12.99 4.83 5.00
N LYS A 76 -11.93 4.38 4.34
CA LYS A 76 -11.89 4.26 2.89
C LYS A 76 -11.39 2.88 2.52
N LYS A 77 -12.13 2.20 1.64
CA LYS A 77 -11.74 0.89 1.11
C LYS A 77 -11.39 1.05 -0.36
N ILE A 78 -10.22 0.58 -0.74
CA ILE A 78 -9.77 0.61 -2.13
C ILE A 78 -9.44 -0.80 -2.56
N MET A 79 -10.12 -1.29 -3.60
CA MET A 79 -9.81 -2.58 -4.18
C MET A 79 -8.68 -2.44 -5.18
N LEU A 80 -7.67 -3.29 -5.05
CA LEU A 80 -6.58 -3.42 -6.01
C LEU A 80 -6.63 -4.81 -6.63
N ASN A 81 -6.59 -4.85 -7.96
CA ASN A 81 -6.61 -6.07 -8.75
C ASN A 81 -5.51 -5.95 -9.81
N HIS A 82 -4.67 -6.98 -9.96
CA HIS A 82 -3.59 -6.94 -10.94
C HIS A 82 -4.09 -6.71 -12.38
N LEU A 83 -5.35 -7.04 -12.68
CA LEU A 83 -5.93 -6.83 -14.01
C LEU A 83 -6.33 -5.38 -14.27
N SER A 84 -6.61 -4.59 -13.23
CA SER A 84 -7.04 -3.20 -13.38
C SER A 84 -5.89 -2.21 -13.57
N LYS A 85 -4.65 -2.66 -13.41
CA LYS A 85 -3.43 -1.86 -13.64
C LYS A 85 -3.40 -0.57 -12.81
N THR A 86 -3.90 -0.63 -11.59
CA THR A 86 -3.96 0.53 -10.68
C THR A 86 -3.10 0.29 -9.45
N ALA A 87 -2.27 1.26 -9.11
CA ALA A 87 -1.53 1.30 -7.86
C ALA A 87 -2.02 2.47 -7.00
N VAL A 88 -1.75 2.42 -5.71
CA VAL A 88 -2.22 3.44 -4.77
C VAL A 88 -1.08 3.90 -3.88
N LEU A 89 -0.91 5.22 -3.80
CA LEU A 89 -0.03 5.85 -2.81
C LEU A 89 -0.84 6.16 -1.56
N VAL A 90 -0.43 5.58 -0.45
CA VAL A 90 -0.97 5.88 0.88
C VAL A 90 0.12 6.66 1.63
N PRO A 91 -0.04 7.96 1.82
CA PRO A 91 0.93 8.75 2.56
C PRO A 91 1.03 8.32 4.02
N ALA A 92 2.10 8.77 4.69
CA ALA A 92 2.23 8.61 6.13
C ALA A 92 0.99 9.15 6.86
N LYS A 93 0.77 8.67 8.07
CA LYS A 93 -0.29 9.12 8.99
C LYS A 93 -1.70 8.63 8.62
N TYR A 94 -1.78 7.60 7.78
CA TYR A 94 -3.02 6.85 7.59
C TYR A 94 -2.90 5.48 8.23
N TRP A 95 -3.95 5.04 8.88
CA TRP A 95 -4.05 3.65 9.35
C TRP A 95 -4.42 2.78 8.15
N CYS A 96 -3.64 1.75 7.90
CA CYS A 96 -3.86 0.92 6.73
C CYS A 96 -3.72 -0.56 7.06
N GLY A 97 -4.71 -1.35 6.61
CA GLY A 97 -4.66 -2.80 6.61
C GLY A 97 -4.89 -3.32 5.21
N VAL A 98 -4.37 -4.51 4.92
CA VAL A 98 -4.52 -5.18 3.63
C VAL A 98 -5.27 -6.48 3.84
N LYS A 99 -6.46 -6.61 3.25
CA LYS A 99 -7.22 -7.86 3.23
C LYS A 99 -7.03 -8.55 1.89
N PHE A 100 -6.59 -9.80 1.92
CA PHE A 100 -6.39 -10.62 0.72
C PHE A 100 -7.70 -11.29 0.33
N ILE A 101 -8.23 -10.97 -0.85
CA ILE A 101 -9.53 -11.45 -1.30
C ILE A 101 -9.38 -12.75 -2.10
N SER A 102 -8.42 -12.81 -3.01
CA SER A 102 -8.19 -14.00 -3.81
C SER A 102 -7.06 -14.87 -3.25
N LYS A 103 -7.09 -16.15 -3.62
CA LYS A 103 -6.04 -17.10 -3.28
C LYS A 103 -4.72 -16.69 -3.96
N ASN A 104 -3.60 -16.86 -3.26
CA ASN A 104 -2.26 -16.57 -3.78
C ASN A 104 -2.05 -15.11 -4.22
N SER A 105 -2.70 -14.18 -3.55
CA SER A 105 -2.50 -12.75 -3.82
C SER A 105 -1.08 -12.32 -3.50
N ILE A 106 -0.50 -11.50 -4.38
CA ILE A 106 0.83 -10.94 -4.20
C ILE A 106 0.71 -9.42 -4.37
N LEU A 107 1.14 -8.70 -3.34
CA LEU A 107 1.15 -7.24 -3.31
C LEU A 107 2.58 -6.75 -3.10
N MET A 108 3.06 -5.91 -4.01
CA MET A 108 4.34 -5.22 -3.84
C MET A 108 4.11 -3.90 -3.15
N VAL A 109 4.96 -3.58 -2.18
CA VAL A 109 4.90 -2.32 -1.45
C VAL A 109 6.26 -1.63 -1.54
N ALA A 110 6.26 -0.42 -2.10
CA ALA A 110 7.45 0.43 -2.16
C ALA A 110 7.32 1.52 -1.09
N CYS A 111 8.39 1.76 -0.35
CA CYS A 111 8.42 2.65 0.79
C CYS A 111 9.48 3.72 0.63
N ASP A 112 9.20 4.94 1.09
CA ASP A 112 10.15 6.06 1.05
C ASP A 112 11.01 6.21 2.29
N GLN A 113 10.91 5.27 3.24
CA GLN A 113 11.75 5.22 4.43
C GLN A 113 12.35 3.83 4.57
N TYR A 114 13.55 3.75 5.16
CA TYR A 114 14.10 2.48 5.61
C TYR A 114 13.26 1.94 6.75
N TYR A 115 13.36 0.63 7.01
CA TYR A 115 12.65 0.05 8.14
C TYR A 115 13.11 0.70 9.44
N ASP A 116 12.14 1.17 10.24
CA ASP A 116 12.38 1.74 11.55
C ASP A 116 11.17 1.41 12.44
N PHE A 117 11.39 0.59 13.45
CA PHE A 117 10.33 0.20 14.38
C PHE A 117 9.64 1.42 15.00
N ASN A 118 10.41 2.48 15.29
CA ASN A 118 9.88 3.70 15.92
C ASN A 118 8.95 4.51 15.00
N ASP A 119 8.91 4.21 13.72
CA ASP A 119 8.01 4.83 12.77
C ASP A 119 6.58 4.28 12.86
N TYR A 120 6.40 3.11 13.48
CA TYR A 120 5.13 2.41 13.52
C TYR A 120 4.24 2.85 14.67
N LEU A 121 2.94 2.92 14.38
CA LEU A 121 1.87 3.06 15.36
C LEU A 121 1.04 1.78 15.26
N GLU A 122 1.16 0.91 16.24
CA GLU A 122 0.65 -0.46 16.13
C GLU A 122 -0.74 -0.66 16.68
N THR A 123 -1.24 0.28 17.50
CA THR A 123 -2.63 0.24 17.96
C THR A 123 -3.36 1.49 17.47
N PHE A 124 -4.66 1.35 17.26
CA PHE A 124 -5.48 2.48 16.81
C PHE A 124 -5.53 3.58 17.87
N ASP A 125 -5.47 3.23 19.15
CA ASP A 125 -5.41 4.22 20.24
C ASP A 125 -4.11 5.03 20.21
N GLU A 126 -2.96 4.39 20.02
CA GLU A 126 -1.69 5.09 19.83
C GLU A 126 -1.75 6.03 18.63
N TYR A 127 -2.33 5.56 17.54
CA TYR A 127 -2.50 6.35 16.33
C TYR A 127 -3.32 7.60 16.58
N LYS A 128 -4.49 7.48 17.23
CA LYS A 128 -5.33 8.63 17.58
C LYS A 128 -4.59 9.62 18.47
N LYS A 129 -3.89 9.12 19.48
CA LYS A 129 -3.10 9.96 20.39
C LYS A 129 -1.99 10.70 19.66
N TYR A 130 -1.31 10.02 18.76
CA TYR A 130 -0.24 10.63 17.96
C TYR A 130 -0.80 11.79 17.11
N LEU A 131 -1.91 11.59 16.43
CA LEU A 131 -2.51 12.64 15.59
C LEU A 131 -2.93 13.86 16.39
N LYS A 132 -3.41 13.68 17.62
CA LYS A 132 -3.82 14.80 18.50
C LYS A 132 -2.65 15.67 18.93
N LYS A 133 -1.42 15.15 18.90
CA LYS A 133 -0.22 15.87 19.29
C LYS A 133 0.43 16.66 18.15
N LEU A 134 -0.07 16.51 16.93
CA LEU A 134 0.49 17.19 15.75
C LEU A 134 0.04 18.65 15.66
#